data_9b7664361de3ca919f0f9fd4b6e9f893
#
_entry.id   9b7664361de3ca919f0f9fd4b6e9f893
#
_cell.length_a   1.000
_cell.length_b   1.000
_cell.length_c   1.000
_cell.angle_alpha   90.00
_cell.angle_beta   90.00
_cell.angle_gamma   90.00
#
_symmetry.space_group_name_H-M   'P 1'
#
loop_
_entity.id
_entity.type
_entity.pdbx_description
1 polymer ?
#
loop_
_entity_poly.entity_id
_entity_poly.type
_entity_poly.pdbx_seq_one_letter_code
_entity_poly.pdbx_strand_id
1 'polypeptide(L)'
;MLSPEKFQRDTFAALNNPQLRRNFKRAMSGLMEKRQAVFPDAEEWQQLRELGSLIRANALRKLPELLEQLEANCTANGIQVHWAETVDEANKLVLEIAQRHKVKSVVKGKSMVSEEMELNHFLGQHGIEALEADLGEYIIQVDHELPSHIIMPAIHKNKEQISQMFHEKVDPETLAESAEEMTAIARKVLRKKFYEADMGVSGVNFAVAETGTLCLVENEGNGRFCTTLPPVHVAVMGIEKVLQRLDDVPPLLSLLTRSATGQAITTYFNMITSPRKSVEKDGPLEVHLILLDNGRSRMHSDELLRDTLLCIRCGACMNHCPVYTRIGGHAYSATYPGPIGKILTPQIKSLHEAGHLADASSLCGACVEVCPVKIPITDILLRLRHDKADNKRNIPITESGVLKAKIESLIWKCWGMVYANPILYQLKSYKLSKVGNYMPEWLPLLRNWTSVRSKPRFAKKSLHQLAREEGLIDE
;
A
#
# COMPACT_ATOMS: atom_id res chain seq x y z
N MET A 1 17.17 2.09 3.89
CA MET A 1 16.56 2.72 5.09
C MET A 1 15.60 3.82 4.66
N LEU A 2 14.45 3.89 5.32
CA LEU A 2 13.49 4.99 5.17
C LEU A 2 14.09 6.26 5.79
N SER A 3 14.10 7.38 5.07
CA SER A 3 14.47 8.69 5.64
C SER A 3 13.78 9.84 4.91
N PRO A 4 13.55 10.98 5.58
CA PRO A 4 12.99 12.18 4.95
C PRO A 4 13.85 12.68 3.77
N GLU A 5 15.17 12.61 3.89
CA GLU A 5 16.13 13.07 2.87
C GLU A 5 16.04 12.19 1.63
N LYS A 6 15.99 10.86 1.82
CA LYS A 6 15.81 9.91 0.71
C LYS A 6 14.48 10.15 0.02
N PHE A 7 13.38 10.30 0.78
CA PHE A 7 12.06 10.59 0.23
C PHE A 7 12.07 11.89 -0.61
N GLN A 8 12.70 12.96 -0.13
CA GLN A 8 12.81 14.23 -0.88
C GLN A 8 13.60 14.09 -2.15
N ARG A 9 14.77 13.43 -2.10
CA ARG A 9 15.63 13.19 -3.27
C ARG A 9 14.90 12.36 -4.33
N ASP A 10 14.29 11.25 -3.93
CA ASP A 10 13.63 10.31 -4.84
C ASP A 10 12.34 10.93 -5.41
N THR A 11 11.61 11.75 -4.63
CA THR A 11 10.50 12.58 -5.10
C THR A 11 10.94 13.58 -6.15
N PHE A 12 12.06 14.29 -5.92
CA PHE A 12 12.60 15.24 -6.90
C PHE A 12 12.98 14.54 -8.21
N ALA A 13 13.64 13.39 -8.14
CA ALA A 13 13.99 12.58 -9.31
C ALA A 13 12.73 12.14 -10.08
N ALA A 14 11.70 11.64 -9.38
CA ALA A 14 10.45 11.22 -9.99
C ALA A 14 9.70 12.37 -10.68
N LEU A 15 9.66 13.55 -10.07
CA LEU A 15 9.01 14.74 -10.64
C LEU A 15 9.68 15.22 -11.91
N ASN A 16 10.99 15.00 -12.04
CA ASN A 16 11.79 15.37 -13.21
C ASN A 16 11.90 14.23 -14.25
N ASN A 17 11.23 13.09 -14.05
CA ASN A 17 11.18 12.00 -15.02
C ASN A 17 9.88 12.08 -15.87
N PRO A 18 9.96 12.56 -17.14
CA PRO A 18 8.77 12.73 -17.97
C PRO A 18 8.10 11.41 -18.34
N GLN A 19 8.87 10.32 -18.51
CA GLN A 19 8.31 9.00 -18.84
C GLN A 19 7.50 8.47 -17.67
N LEU A 20 8.06 8.44 -16.46
CA LEU A 20 7.37 8.01 -15.25
C LEU A 20 6.05 8.75 -15.10
N ARG A 21 6.07 10.08 -15.23
CA ARG A 21 4.87 10.93 -15.10
C ARG A 21 3.82 10.62 -16.16
N ARG A 22 4.22 10.36 -17.42
CA ARG A 22 3.27 9.95 -18.49
C ARG A 22 2.67 8.59 -18.20
N ASN A 23 3.49 7.60 -17.80
CA ASN A 23 3.04 6.25 -17.50
C ASN A 23 2.00 6.27 -16.36
N PHE A 24 2.32 6.92 -15.25
CA PHE A 24 1.39 7.03 -14.11
C PHE A 24 0.12 7.78 -14.48
N LYS A 25 0.22 8.92 -15.18
CA LYS A 25 -0.97 9.69 -15.58
C LYS A 25 -1.91 8.83 -16.45
N ARG A 26 -1.37 8.15 -17.47
CA ARG A 26 -2.15 7.31 -18.38
C ARG A 26 -2.80 6.15 -17.64
N ALA A 27 -2.03 5.42 -16.84
CA ALA A 27 -2.54 4.26 -16.12
C ALA A 27 -3.59 4.65 -15.07
N MET A 28 -3.32 5.67 -14.24
CA MET A 28 -4.28 6.09 -13.21
C MET A 28 -5.57 6.65 -13.81
N SER A 29 -5.49 7.47 -14.87
CA SER A 29 -6.69 7.97 -15.55
C SER A 29 -7.54 6.81 -16.11
N GLY A 30 -6.92 5.85 -16.79
CA GLY A 30 -7.63 4.69 -17.32
C GLY A 30 -8.26 3.80 -16.25
N LEU A 31 -7.59 3.64 -15.08
CA LEU A 31 -8.16 2.89 -13.96
C LEU A 31 -9.34 3.64 -13.30
N MET A 32 -9.25 4.96 -13.19
CA MET A 32 -10.37 5.77 -12.67
C MET A 32 -11.59 5.70 -13.59
N GLU A 33 -11.40 5.77 -14.92
CA GLU A 33 -12.46 5.63 -15.91
C GLU A 33 -13.12 4.25 -15.84
N LYS A 34 -12.33 3.17 -15.79
CA LYS A 34 -12.83 1.80 -15.63
C LYS A 34 -13.63 1.62 -14.35
N ARG A 35 -13.12 2.17 -13.24
CA ARG A 35 -13.84 2.14 -11.95
C ARG A 35 -15.19 2.86 -12.04
N GLN A 36 -15.24 4.02 -12.66
CA GLN A 36 -16.48 4.79 -12.83
C GLN A 36 -17.51 3.99 -13.65
N ALA A 37 -17.07 3.28 -14.67
CA ALA A 37 -17.93 2.47 -15.53
C ALA A 37 -18.59 1.27 -14.80
N VAL A 38 -17.93 0.70 -13.78
CA VAL A 38 -18.47 -0.45 -13.02
C VAL A 38 -19.26 -0.05 -11.77
N PHE A 39 -19.31 1.23 -11.46
CA PHE A 39 -20.16 1.81 -10.42
C PHE A 39 -21.03 2.94 -10.99
N PRO A 40 -21.97 2.63 -11.91
CA PRO A 40 -22.80 3.66 -12.55
C PRO A 40 -23.80 4.27 -11.57
N ASP A 41 -24.25 3.52 -10.56
CA ASP A 41 -25.18 3.96 -9.53
C ASP A 41 -24.41 4.35 -8.26
N ALA A 42 -24.51 5.63 -7.91
CA ALA A 42 -23.83 6.19 -6.73
C ALA A 42 -24.46 5.71 -5.41
N GLU A 43 -25.76 5.42 -5.39
CA GLU A 43 -26.46 4.93 -4.19
C GLU A 43 -26.08 3.46 -3.93
N GLU A 44 -26.14 2.59 -4.94
CA GLU A 44 -25.67 1.20 -4.84
C GLU A 44 -24.21 1.16 -4.35
N TRP A 45 -23.37 2.03 -4.90
CA TRP A 45 -21.98 2.15 -4.46
C TRP A 45 -21.86 2.50 -2.98
N GLN A 46 -22.64 3.45 -2.48
CA GLN A 46 -22.59 3.84 -1.07
C GLN A 46 -23.10 2.72 -0.15
N GLN A 47 -24.19 2.06 -0.52
CA GLN A 47 -24.73 0.91 0.24
C GLN A 47 -23.71 -0.22 0.33
N LEU A 48 -23.06 -0.56 -0.79
CA LEU A 48 -22.03 -1.61 -0.81
C LEU A 48 -20.80 -1.25 0.04
N ARG A 49 -20.36 0.02 0.00
CA ARG A 49 -19.28 0.53 0.87
C ARG A 49 -19.63 0.43 2.35
N GLU A 50 -20.85 0.77 2.70
CA GLU A 50 -21.33 0.67 4.08
C GLU A 50 -21.33 -0.76 4.56
N LEU A 51 -21.85 -1.67 3.75
CA LEU A 51 -21.82 -3.10 4.04
C LEU A 51 -20.36 -3.60 4.21
N GLY A 52 -19.45 -3.26 3.28
CA GLY A 52 -18.05 -3.65 3.38
C GLY A 52 -17.35 -3.09 4.62
N SER A 53 -17.64 -1.84 4.98
CA SER A 53 -17.14 -1.22 6.21
C SER A 53 -17.65 -1.91 7.45
N LEU A 54 -18.96 -2.23 7.52
CA LEU A 54 -19.58 -2.93 8.63
C LEU A 54 -19.03 -4.35 8.80
N ILE A 55 -18.89 -5.11 7.73
CA ILE A 55 -18.29 -6.46 7.76
C ILE A 55 -16.89 -6.38 8.38
N ARG A 56 -16.04 -5.48 7.88
CA ARG A 56 -14.67 -5.33 8.38
C ARG A 56 -14.63 -4.84 9.82
N ALA A 57 -15.42 -3.84 10.17
CA ALA A 57 -15.49 -3.32 11.53
C ALA A 57 -16.02 -4.38 12.54
N ASN A 58 -17.00 -5.19 12.13
CA ASN A 58 -17.48 -6.29 12.96
C ASN A 58 -16.42 -7.37 13.18
N ALA A 59 -15.67 -7.72 12.13
CA ALA A 59 -14.56 -8.66 12.25
C ALA A 59 -13.47 -8.13 13.20
N LEU A 60 -13.07 -6.86 13.06
CA LEU A 60 -12.08 -6.26 13.95
C LEU A 60 -12.55 -6.16 15.41
N ARG A 61 -13.83 -5.90 15.64
CA ARG A 61 -14.37 -5.84 16.99
C ARG A 61 -14.27 -7.17 17.74
N LYS A 62 -14.35 -8.27 17.01
CA LYS A 62 -14.28 -9.64 17.53
C LYS A 62 -12.94 -10.32 17.12
N LEU A 63 -11.89 -9.52 16.91
CA LEU A 63 -10.66 -10.03 16.33
C LEU A 63 -10.05 -11.20 17.13
N PRO A 64 -9.91 -11.15 18.47
CA PRO A 64 -9.35 -12.25 19.24
C PRO A 64 -10.17 -13.54 19.08
N GLU A 65 -11.47 -13.48 19.27
CA GLU A 65 -12.37 -14.64 19.21
C GLU A 65 -12.39 -15.26 17.80
N LEU A 66 -12.34 -14.41 16.76
CA LEU A 66 -12.31 -14.89 15.38
C LEU A 66 -10.98 -15.54 15.01
N LEU A 67 -9.88 -15.07 15.57
CA LEU A 67 -8.56 -15.68 15.36
C LEU A 67 -8.46 -17.03 16.05
N GLU A 68 -8.95 -17.19 17.27
CA GLU A 68 -9.05 -18.47 17.96
C GLU A 68 -9.95 -19.46 17.20
N GLN A 69 -11.10 -18.99 16.72
CA GLN A 69 -11.99 -19.80 15.89
C GLN A 69 -11.35 -20.21 14.56
N LEU A 70 -10.63 -19.29 13.90
CA LEU A 70 -9.90 -19.57 12.66
C LEU A 70 -8.86 -20.65 12.89
N GLU A 71 -8.03 -20.52 13.93
CA GLU A 71 -7.01 -21.49 14.29
C GLU A 71 -7.61 -22.87 14.54
N ALA A 72 -8.68 -22.95 15.35
CA ALA A 72 -9.36 -24.20 15.66
C ALA A 72 -9.89 -24.90 14.39
N ASN A 73 -10.57 -24.14 13.51
CA ASN A 73 -11.15 -24.68 12.29
C ASN A 73 -10.10 -25.02 11.23
N CYS A 74 -9.06 -24.21 11.06
CA CYS A 74 -7.93 -24.52 10.19
C CYS A 74 -7.21 -25.82 10.64
N THR A 75 -6.98 -25.96 11.95
CA THR A 75 -6.35 -27.15 12.53
C THR A 75 -7.22 -28.40 12.36
N ALA A 76 -8.52 -28.29 12.59
CA ALA A 76 -9.48 -29.37 12.35
C ALA A 76 -9.52 -29.80 10.87
N ASN A 77 -9.27 -28.88 9.95
CA ASN A 77 -9.18 -29.12 8.51
C ASN A 77 -7.80 -29.68 8.09
N GLY A 78 -6.82 -29.79 9.01
CA GLY A 78 -5.46 -30.27 8.73
C GLY A 78 -4.46 -29.19 8.32
N ILE A 79 -4.79 -27.92 8.43
CA ILE A 79 -3.87 -26.80 8.22
C ILE A 79 -3.07 -26.59 9.51
N GLN A 80 -1.74 -26.48 9.40
CA GLN A 80 -0.86 -26.17 10.53
C GLN A 80 -0.81 -24.65 10.72
N VAL A 81 -1.33 -24.15 11.86
CA VAL A 81 -1.36 -22.71 12.15
C VAL A 81 -0.17 -22.31 13.01
N HIS A 82 0.47 -21.20 12.65
CA HIS A 82 1.63 -20.63 13.31
C HIS A 82 1.38 -19.16 13.61
N TRP A 83 1.81 -18.70 14.78
CA TRP A 83 1.74 -17.30 15.20
C TRP A 83 3.12 -16.67 15.13
N ALA A 84 3.17 -15.43 14.67
CA ALA A 84 4.38 -14.62 14.63
C ALA A 84 4.07 -13.19 15.08
N GLU A 85 4.76 -12.72 16.12
CA GLU A 85 4.63 -11.35 16.59
C GLU A 85 5.38 -10.37 15.68
N THR A 86 6.48 -10.84 15.09
CA THR A 86 7.38 -10.03 14.27
C THR A 86 7.64 -10.66 12.90
N VAL A 87 8.13 -9.84 11.96
CA VAL A 87 8.57 -10.33 10.65
C VAL A 87 9.72 -11.33 10.75
N ASP A 88 10.62 -11.15 11.74
CA ASP A 88 11.76 -12.05 11.96
C ASP A 88 11.30 -13.45 12.40
N GLU A 89 10.29 -13.51 13.27
CA GLU A 89 9.67 -14.79 13.68
C GLU A 89 8.97 -15.46 12.51
N ALA A 90 8.17 -14.71 11.73
CA ALA A 90 7.50 -15.24 10.55
C ALA A 90 8.50 -15.80 9.54
N ASN A 91 9.59 -15.08 9.29
CA ASN A 91 10.66 -15.53 8.39
C ASN A 91 11.33 -16.83 8.90
N LYS A 92 11.60 -16.91 10.22
CA LYS A 92 12.16 -18.14 10.83
C LYS A 92 11.21 -19.33 10.69
N LEU A 93 9.91 -19.13 10.91
CA LEU A 93 8.91 -20.20 10.71
C LEU A 93 8.88 -20.68 9.27
N VAL A 94 8.92 -19.78 8.28
CA VAL A 94 9.02 -20.19 6.86
C VAL A 94 10.30 -20.99 6.60
N LEU A 95 11.43 -20.55 7.16
CA LEU A 95 12.71 -21.22 7.01
C LEU A 95 12.73 -22.62 7.67
N GLU A 96 12.17 -22.76 8.85
CA GLU A 96 12.06 -24.04 9.57
C GLU A 96 11.20 -25.04 8.78
N ILE A 97 10.08 -24.58 8.21
CA ILE A 97 9.26 -25.41 7.31
C ILE A 97 10.09 -25.82 6.08
N ALA A 98 10.76 -24.86 5.45
CA ALA A 98 11.58 -25.12 4.27
C ALA A 98 12.72 -26.11 4.55
N GLN A 99 13.41 -25.99 5.67
CA GLN A 99 14.49 -26.89 6.09
C GLN A 99 13.99 -28.30 6.37
N ARG A 100 12.82 -28.45 7.03
CA ARG A 100 12.18 -29.73 7.31
C ARG A 100 11.92 -30.53 6.02
N HIS A 101 11.50 -29.81 4.97
CA HIS A 101 11.21 -30.41 3.66
C HIS A 101 12.37 -30.34 2.67
N LYS A 102 13.56 -29.88 3.09
CA LYS A 102 14.77 -29.75 2.26
C LYS A 102 14.53 -28.92 1.00
N VAL A 103 13.70 -27.87 1.14
CA VAL A 103 13.32 -26.96 0.07
C VAL A 103 14.54 -26.21 -0.46
N LYS A 104 14.69 -26.16 -1.78
CA LYS A 104 15.70 -25.38 -2.50
C LYS A 104 15.07 -24.28 -3.36
N SER A 105 13.81 -24.50 -3.76
CA SER A 105 13.09 -23.62 -4.67
C SER A 105 11.68 -23.33 -4.16
N VAL A 106 11.32 -22.06 -4.20
CA VAL A 106 10.02 -21.53 -3.79
C VAL A 106 9.40 -20.74 -4.93
N VAL A 107 8.13 -21.01 -5.25
CA VAL A 107 7.31 -20.12 -6.08
C VAL A 107 6.38 -19.32 -5.20
N LYS A 108 6.35 -18.01 -5.39
CA LYS A 108 5.56 -17.09 -4.57
C LYS A 108 4.48 -16.41 -5.40
N GLY A 109 3.23 -16.50 -4.96
CA GLY A 109 2.12 -15.73 -5.51
C GLY A 109 1.88 -14.46 -4.71
N LYS A 110 1.27 -13.45 -5.33
CA LYS A 110 0.97 -12.12 -4.79
C LYS A 110 0.74 -12.07 -3.28
N SER A 111 1.68 -11.50 -2.54
CA SER A 111 1.59 -11.35 -1.11
C SER A 111 2.27 -10.08 -0.61
N MET A 112 1.49 -9.06 -0.32
CA MET A 112 2.01 -7.85 0.30
C MET A 112 2.62 -8.08 1.69
N VAL A 113 2.19 -9.14 2.39
CA VAL A 113 2.74 -9.50 3.71
C VAL A 113 4.13 -10.12 3.56
N SER A 114 4.34 -10.98 2.57
CA SER A 114 5.69 -11.49 2.29
C SER A 114 6.66 -10.42 1.81
N GLU A 115 6.17 -9.36 1.13
CA GLU A 115 6.96 -8.16 0.84
C GLU A 115 7.28 -7.35 2.11
N GLU A 116 6.33 -7.26 3.06
CA GLU A 116 6.54 -6.65 4.37
C GLU A 116 7.63 -7.37 5.17
N MET A 117 7.72 -8.70 5.01
CA MET A 117 8.72 -9.58 5.61
C MET A 117 10.07 -9.55 4.88
N GLU A 118 10.15 -8.97 3.69
CA GLU A 118 11.33 -9.08 2.81
C GLU A 118 11.74 -10.55 2.58
N LEU A 119 10.74 -11.44 2.47
CA LEU A 119 10.89 -12.89 2.50
C LEU A 119 11.86 -13.41 1.43
N ASN A 120 11.81 -12.87 0.19
CA ASN A 120 12.70 -13.31 -0.90
C ASN A 120 14.17 -13.06 -0.55
N HIS A 121 14.47 -11.90 0.03
CA HIS A 121 15.82 -11.57 0.46
C HIS A 121 16.29 -12.50 1.59
N PHE A 122 15.43 -12.73 2.57
CA PHE A 122 15.72 -13.61 3.70
C PHE A 122 15.99 -15.05 3.25
N LEU A 123 15.14 -15.64 2.39
CA LEU A 123 15.34 -16.99 1.87
C LEU A 123 16.61 -17.09 1.01
N GLY A 124 16.90 -16.09 0.20
CA GLY A 124 18.12 -16.00 -0.59
C GLY A 124 19.40 -16.03 0.24
N GLN A 125 19.40 -15.39 1.43
CA GLN A 125 20.53 -15.45 2.37
C GLN A 125 20.75 -16.87 2.94
N HIS A 126 19.74 -17.74 2.89
CA HIS A 126 19.80 -19.13 3.34
C HIS A 126 19.94 -20.13 2.18
N GLY A 127 20.24 -19.65 0.97
CA GLY A 127 20.48 -20.49 -0.21
C GLY A 127 19.21 -21.08 -0.83
N ILE A 128 18.04 -20.53 -0.55
CA ILE A 128 16.75 -20.94 -1.11
C ILE A 128 16.35 -19.92 -2.19
N GLU A 129 16.15 -20.39 -3.42
CA GLU A 129 15.65 -19.57 -4.53
C GLU A 129 14.16 -19.29 -4.34
N ALA A 130 13.77 -18.02 -4.20
CA ALA A 130 12.38 -17.59 -4.14
C ALA A 130 12.01 -16.79 -5.39
N LEU A 131 11.08 -17.32 -6.20
CA LEU A 131 10.67 -16.75 -7.46
C LEU A 131 9.26 -16.16 -7.38
N GLU A 132 9.12 -14.91 -7.82
CA GLU A 132 7.80 -14.28 -8.02
C GLU A 132 7.09 -14.88 -9.22
N ALA A 133 5.88 -15.34 -9.01
CA ALA A 133 5.11 -16.03 -10.04
C ALA A 133 4.08 -15.14 -10.77
N ASP A 134 3.81 -13.93 -10.26
CA ASP A 134 3.04 -12.90 -10.96
C ASP A 134 3.91 -12.21 -12.02
N LEU A 135 3.38 -12.02 -13.23
CA LEU A 135 4.18 -11.46 -14.32
C LEU A 135 4.75 -10.09 -14.00
N GLY A 136 3.98 -9.22 -13.36
CA GLY A 136 4.44 -7.87 -12.98
C GLY A 136 5.50 -7.91 -11.89
N GLU A 137 5.37 -8.79 -10.92
CA GLU A 137 6.36 -9.02 -9.86
C GLU A 137 7.60 -9.72 -10.39
N TYR A 138 7.44 -10.69 -11.31
CA TYR A 138 8.56 -11.34 -12.00
C TYR A 138 9.41 -10.33 -12.79
N ILE A 139 8.78 -9.42 -13.53
CA ILE A 139 9.47 -8.36 -14.27
C ILE A 139 10.36 -7.52 -13.35
N ILE A 140 9.83 -7.07 -12.21
CA ILE A 140 10.61 -6.24 -11.27
C ILE A 140 11.67 -7.06 -10.53
N GLN A 141 11.41 -8.33 -10.21
CA GLN A 141 12.39 -9.22 -9.59
C GLN A 141 13.59 -9.48 -10.50
N VAL A 142 13.37 -9.74 -11.80
CA VAL A 142 14.44 -9.92 -12.79
C VAL A 142 15.31 -8.67 -12.92
N ASP A 143 14.73 -7.49 -12.74
CA ASP A 143 15.45 -6.22 -12.80
C ASP A 143 15.95 -5.72 -11.42
N HIS A 144 15.77 -6.53 -10.37
CA HIS A 144 16.19 -6.22 -8.99
C HIS A 144 15.59 -4.91 -8.45
N GLU A 145 14.35 -4.61 -8.84
CA GLU A 145 13.61 -3.44 -8.39
C GLU A 145 12.53 -3.79 -7.36
N LEU A 146 11.99 -2.77 -6.70
CA LEU A 146 10.84 -2.90 -5.81
C LEU A 146 9.54 -2.64 -6.58
N PRO A 147 8.39 -3.21 -6.14
CA PRO A 147 7.10 -2.92 -6.74
C PRO A 147 6.74 -1.43 -6.59
N SER A 148 6.29 -0.81 -7.68
CA SER A 148 5.88 0.59 -7.69
C SER A 148 4.40 0.80 -7.37
N HIS A 149 3.58 -0.25 -7.50
CA HIS A 149 2.14 -0.24 -7.22
C HIS A 149 1.68 -1.60 -6.67
N ILE A 150 0.72 -1.62 -5.74
CA ILE A 150 0.23 -2.85 -5.11
C ILE A 150 -0.38 -3.85 -6.12
N ILE A 151 -1.01 -3.34 -7.21
CA ILE A 151 -1.72 -4.18 -8.19
C ILE A 151 -0.97 -4.25 -9.53
N MET A 152 -0.19 -3.23 -9.86
CA MET A 152 0.57 -3.13 -11.11
C MET A 152 2.04 -2.85 -10.79
N PRO A 153 2.81 -3.86 -10.31
CA PRO A 153 4.16 -3.66 -9.78
C PRO A 153 5.10 -2.95 -10.76
N ALA A 154 5.06 -3.30 -12.04
CA ALA A 154 5.93 -2.78 -13.10
C ALA A 154 5.39 -1.53 -13.84
N ILE A 155 4.41 -0.80 -13.29
CA ILE A 155 3.77 0.36 -13.94
C ILE A 155 4.73 1.47 -14.39
N HIS A 156 5.90 1.56 -13.79
CA HIS A 156 6.95 2.54 -14.11
C HIS A 156 7.72 2.22 -15.38
N LYS A 157 7.67 0.94 -15.84
CA LYS A 157 8.34 0.49 -17.06
C LYS A 157 7.47 0.66 -18.30
N ASN A 158 8.12 0.75 -19.46
CA ASN A 158 7.46 0.67 -20.75
C ASN A 158 7.76 -0.68 -21.44
N LYS A 159 7.09 -0.94 -22.56
CA LYS A 159 7.21 -2.18 -23.31
C LYS A 159 8.64 -2.42 -23.77
N GLU A 160 9.28 -1.40 -24.28
CA GLU A 160 10.64 -1.45 -24.82
C GLU A 160 11.68 -1.81 -23.73
N GLN A 161 11.54 -1.24 -22.54
CA GLN A 161 12.38 -1.55 -21.38
C GLN A 161 12.22 -3.00 -20.93
N ILE A 162 10.98 -3.51 -20.93
CA ILE A 162 10.72 -4.91 -20.55
C ILE A 162 11.27 -5.85 -21.62
N SER A 163 11.08 -5.56 -22.90
CA SER A 163 11.61 -6.35 -24.00
C SER A 163 13.15 -6.46 -23.94
N GLN A 164 13.82 -5.34 -23.77
CA GLN A 164 15.27 -5.30 -23.65
C GLN A 164 15.76 -6.12 -22.43
N MET A 165 15.12 -5.94 -21.28
CA MET A 165 15.46 -6.65 -20.06
C MET A 165 15.23 -8.17 -20.20
N PHE A 166 14.15 -8.59 -20.88
CA PHE A 166 13.90 -10.01 -21.15
C PHE A 166 14.96 -10.61 -22.07
N HIS A 167 15.34 -9.90 -23.13
CA HIS A 167 16.42 -10.31 -24.01
C HIS A 167 17.77 -10.44 -23.26
N GLU A 168 18.09 -9.50 -22.38
CA GLU A 168 19.36 -9.52 -21.66
C GLU A 168 19.43 -10.57 -20.53
N LYS A 169 18.30 -10.84 -19.84
CA LYS A 169 18.32 -11.57 -18.57
C LYS A 169 17.48 -12.86 -18.54
N VAL A 170 16.54 -13.04 -19.49
CA VAL A 170 15.59 -14.17 -19.47
C VAL A 170 15.76 -15.09 -20.67
N ASP A 171 15.74 -14.55 -21.88
CA ASP A 171 15.90 -15.30 -23.13
C ASP A 171 16.75 -14.51 -24.13
N PRO A 172 18.08 -14.70 -24.11
CA PRO A 172 19.01 -13.99 -24.97
C PRO A 172 18.85 -14.29 -26.49
N GLU A 173 18.13 -15.36 -26.82
CA GLU A 173 17.92 -15.74 -28.22
C GLU A 173 16.76 -14.97 -28.86
N THR A 174 15.85 -14.39 -28.06
CA THR A 174 14.63 -13.75 -28.54
C THR A 174 14.53 -12.28 -28.08
N LEU A 175 14.50 -11.35 -29.03
CA LEU A 175 14.10 -9.95 -28.76
C LEU A 175 12.61 -9.81 -29.07
N ALA A 176 11.78 -9.82 -28.02
CA ALA A 176 10.32 -9.76 -28.18
C ALA A 176 9.87 -8.37 -28.62
N GLU A 177 9.06 -8.29 -29.68
CA GLU A 177 8.53 -7.03 -30.23
C GLU A 177 7.13 -6.69 -29.72
N SER A 178 6.42 -7.69 -29.19
CA SER A 178 5.04 -7.56 -28.69
C SER A 178 4.89 -7.95 -27.22
N ALA A 179 3.80 -7.52 -26.59
CA ALA A 179 3.47 -7.92 -25.22
C ALA A 179 3.13 -9.42 -25.15
N GLU A 180 2.52 -9.94 -26.21
CA GLU A 180 2.18 -11.36 -26.38
C GLU A 180 3.42 -12.25 -26.38
N GLU A 181 4.46 -11.86 -27.14
CA GLU A 181 5.74 -12.58 -27.18
C GLU A 181 6.45 -12.55 -25.82
N MET A 182 6.54 -11.38 -25.16
CA MET A 182 7.10 -11.28 -23.81
C MET A 182 6.34 -12.16 -22.82
N THR A 183 5.02 -12.19 -22.91
CA THR A 183 4.19 -13.06 -22.06
C THR A 183 4.43 -14.54 -22.36
N ALA A 184 4.64 -14.91 -23.62
CA ALA A 184 4.96 -16.29 -24.00
C ALA A 184 6.33 -16.75 -23.45
N ILE A 185 7.35 -15.87 -23.48
CA ILE A 185 8.68 -16.13 -22.87
C ILE A 185 8.52 -16.35 -21.37
N ALA A 186 7.89 -15.38 -20.67
CA ALA A 186 7.68 -15.51 -19.22
C ALA A 186 6.89 -16.79 -18.86
N ARG A 187 5.83 -17.10 -19.62
CA ARG A 187 5.04 -18.32 -19.43
C ARG A 187 5.87 -19.58 -19.57
N LYS A 188 6.77 -19.66 -20.54
CA LYS A 188 7.65 -20.81 -20.75
C LYS A 188 8.58 -21.03 -19.55
N VAL A 189 9.17 -19.95 -19.04
CA VAL A 189 10.07 -19.98 -17.87
C VAL A 189 9.29 -20.34 -16.60
N LEU A 190 8.22 -19.59 -16.30
CA LEU A 190 7.45 -19.76 -15.08
C LEU A 190 6.79 -21.15 -15.01
N ARG A 191 6.30 -21.69 -16.14
CA ARG A 191 5.71 -23.04 -16.18
C ARG A 191 6.68 -24.10 -15.69
N LYS A 192 7.95 -24.03 -16.10
CA LYS A 192 8.99 -24.96 -15.63
C LYS A 192 9.22 -24.79 -14.14
N LYS A 193 9.34 -23.54 -13.67
CA LYS A 193 9.57 -23.24 -12.25
C LYS A 193 8.43 -23.71 -11.35
N PHE A 194 7.18 -23.63 -11.79
CA PHE A 194 6.03 -24.18 -11.05
C PHE A 194 6.11 -25.69 -10.84
N TYR A 195 6.56 -26.45 -11.84
CA TYR A 195 6.71 -27.89 -11.73
C TYR A 195 7.90 -28.32 -10.88
N GLU A 196 8.95 -27.52 -10.85
CA GLU A 196 10.19 -27.81 -10.13
C GLU A 196 10.19 -27.28 -8.69
N ALA A 197 9.19 -26.49 -8.31
CA ALA A 197 9.15 -25.87 -6.99
C ALA A 197 8.88 -26.87 -5.87
N ASP A 198 9.70 -26.81 -4.83
CA ASP A 198 9.56 -27.64 -3.63
C ASP A 198 8.48 -27.08 -2.67
N MET A 199 8.28 -25.77 -2.67
CA MET A 199 7.32 -25.09 -1.80
C MET A 199 6.63 -23.93 -2.53
N GLY A 200 5.34 -23.77 -2.28
CA GLY A 200 4.56 -22.62 -2.70
C GLY A 200 4.29 -21.67 -1.53
N VAL A 201 4.44 -20.37 -1.78
CA VAL A 201 4.08 -19.34 -0.80
C VAL A 201 2.99 -18.45 -1.37
N SER A 202 1.96 -18.17 -0.59
CA SER A 202 0.89 -17.26 -1.00
C SER A 202 0.53 -16.26 0.11
N GLY A 203 -0.08 -15.13 -0.30
CA GLY A 203 -0.84 -14.29 0.60
C GLY A 203 -2.25 -14.83 0.82
N VAL A 204 -3.00 -14.18 1.71
CA VAL A 204 -4.42 -14.41 1.94
C VAL A 204 -5.15 -13.09 1.83
N ASN A 205 -6.17 -13.02 0.96
CA ASN A 205 -7.02 -11.84 0.86
C ASN A 205 -8.00 -11.78 2.04
N PHE A 206 -8.65 -12.91 2.34
CA PHE A 206 -9.57 -13.09 3.45
C PHE A 206 -9.41 -14.49 4.05
N ALA A 207 -9.49 -14.61 5.37
CA ALA A 207 -9.56 -15.89 6.07
C ALA A 207 -10.88 -15.98 6.81
N VAL A 208 -11.69 -17.01 6.53
CA VAL A 208 -13.05 -17.17 7.09
C VAL A 208 -12.98 -18.00 8.36
N ALA A 209 -13.24 -17.39 9.51
CA ALA A 209 -13.17 -18.06 10.80
C ALA A 209 -14.18 -19.22 10.93
N GLU A 210 -15.42 -19.02 10.43
CA GLU A 210 -16.50 -20.01 10.45
C GLU A 210 -16.11 -21.37 9.86
N THR A 211 -15.30 -21.37 8.80
CA THR A 211 -14.99 -22.56 8.01
C THR A 211 -13.51 -22.96 8.01
N GLY A 212 -12.62 -22.13 8.54
CA GLY A 212 -11.17 -22.32 8.40
C GLY A 212 -10.70 -22.20 6.96
N THR A 213 -11.34 -21.35 6.15
CA THR A 213 -11.06 -21.22 4.70
C THR A 213 -10.18 -20.02 4.41
N LEU A 214 -9.10 -20.23 3.66
CA LEU A 214 -8.23 -19.19 3.16
C LEU A 214 -8.62 -18.82 1.74
N CYS A 215 -8.91 -17.52 1.51
CA CYS A 215 -9.38 -17.00 0.23
C CYS A 215 -8.27 -16.23 -0.49
N LEU A 216 -8.00 -16.59 -1.74
CA LEU A 216 -7.02 -15.95 -2.60
C LEU A 216 -7.67 -15.48 -3.91
N VAL A 217 -7.49 -14.20 -4.24
CA VAL A 217 -8.02 -13.53 -5.44
C VAL A 217 -6.90 -13.31 -6.44
N GLU A 218 -7.10 -13.73 -7.68
CA GLU A 218 -6.11 -13.57 -8.74
C GLU A 218 -6.73 -13.53 -10.15
N ASN A 219 -5.94 -13.14 -11.16
CA ASN A 219 -6.39 -13.08 -12.55
C ASN A 219 -5.56 -13.93 -13.53
N GLU A 220 -4.40 -14.42 -13.13
CA GLU A 220 -3.42 -15.06 -14.02
C GLU A 220 -3.33 -16.59 -13.85
N GLY A 221 -3.86 -17.13 -12.77
CA GLY A 221 -3.74 -18.55 -12.41
C GLY A 221 -2.43 -18.91 -11.68
N ASN A 222 -1.53 -17.93 -11.51
CA ASN A 222 -0.25 -18.09 -10.84
C ASN A 222 -0.39 -18.41 -9.34
N GLY A 223 -1.27 -17.73 -8.63
CA GLY A 223 -1.56 -18.01 -7.24
C GLY A 223 -2.13 -19.42 -7.05
N ARG A 224 -3.03 -19.85 -7.95
CA ARG A 224 -3.53 -21.22 -7.98
C ARG A 224 -2.40 -22.24 -8.13
N PHE A 225 -1.46 -22.01 -9.03
CA PHE A 225 -0.32 -22.91 -9.20
C PHE A 225 0.61 -22.93 -7.99
N CYS A 226 0.84 -21.79 -7.33
CA CYS A 226 1.60 -21.75 -6.07
C CYS A 226 0.94 -22.56 -4.96
N THR A 227 -0.39 -22.65 -4.93
CA THR A 227 -1.15 -23.31 -3.86
C THR A 227 -1.52 -24.76 -4.16
N THR A 228 -1.25 -25.27 -5.37
CA THR A 228 -1.67 -26.63 -5.79
C THR A 228 -0.56 -27.52 -6.32
N LEU A 229 0.50 -27.00 -6.96
CA LEU A 229 1.55 -27.81 -7.56
C LEU A 229 2.64 -28.24 -6.57
N PRO A 230 3.21 -27.33 -5.76
CA PRO A 230 4.22 -27.71 -4.78
C PRO A 230 3.65 -28.62 -3.68
N PRO A 231 4.46 -29.57 -3.16
CA PRO A 231 4.02 -30.49 -2.10
C PRO A 231 3.78 -29.80 -0.76
N VAL A 232 4.36 -28.63 -0.53
CA VAL A 232 4.20 -27.83 0.68
C VAL A 232 3.67 -26.44 0.29
N HIS A 233 2.61 -26.00 0.95
CA HIS A 233 2.08 -24.64 0.78
C HIS A 233 2.14 -23.87 2.10
N VAL A 234 2.71 -22.67 2.06
CA VAL A 234 2.75 -21.72 3.18
C VAL A 234 1.95 -20.49 2.82
N ALA A 235 0.84 -20.27 3.51
CA ALA A 235 0.02 -19.07 3.42
C ALA A 235 0.46 -18.08 4.51
N VAL A 236 0.70 -16.81 4.15
CA VAL A 236 1.07 -15.76 5.11
C VAL A 236 0.05 -14.65 5.10
N MET A 237 -0.47 -14.27 6.27
CA MET A 237 -1.44 -13.19 6.38
C MET A 237 -1.23 -12.33 7.64
N GLY A 238 -1.57 -11.06 7.54
CA GLY A 238 -1.76 -10.24 8.74
C GLY A 238 -3.05 -10.65 9.46
N ILE A 239 -3.01 -10.64 10.79
CA ILE A 239 -4.14 -11.06 11.65
C ILE A 239 -5.45 -10.33 11.32
N GLU A 240 -5.36 -9.11 10.77
CA GLU A 240 -6.52 -8.31 10.37
C GLU A 240 -7.33 -8.87 9.21
N LYS A 241 -6.84 -9.90 8.50
CA LYS A 241 -7.51 -10.45 7.31
C LYS A 241 -8.66 -11.40 7.61
N VAL A 242 -8.90 -11.72 8.88
CA VAL A 242 -10.00 -12.60 9.29
C VAL A 242 -11.36 -11.97 9.01
N LEU A 243 -12.30 -12.80 8.60
CA LEU A 243 -13.74 -12.53 8.46
C LEU A 243 -14.53 -13.52 9.31
N GLN A 244 -15.71 -13.13 9.76
CA GLN A 244 -16.51 -13.98 10.61
C GLN A 244 -17.13 -15.15 9.82
N ARG A 245 -17.81 -14.84 8.70
CA ARG A 245 -18.65 -15.78 7.95
C ARG A 245 -18.24 -15.88 6.49
N LEU A 246 -18.59 -16.98 5.86
CA LEU A 246 -18.41 -17.14 4.43
C LEU A 246 -19.25 -16.14 3.62
N ASP A 247 -20.44 -15.80 4.07
CA ASP A 247 -21.32 -14.80 3.48
C ASP A 247 -20.75 -13.38 3.47
N ASP A 248 -19.72 -13.10 4.29
CA ASP A 248 -19.03 -11.82 4.31
C ASP A 248 -18.09 -11.62 3.11
N VAL A 249 -17.74 -12.71 2.43
CA VAL A 249 -16.75 -12.69 1.32
C VAL A 249 -17.30 -12.05 0.04
N PRO A 250 -18.47 -12.40 -0.49
CA PRO A 250 -18.95 -11.86 -1.78
C PRO A 250 -19.04 -10.34 -1.83
N PRO A 251 -19.58 -9.62 -0.82
CA PRO A 251 -19.57 -8.15 -0.82
C PRO A 251 -18.17 -7.56 -0.87
N LEU A 252 -17.24 -8.10 -0.08
CA LEU A 252 -15.86 -7.62 -0.05
C LEU A 252 -15.10 -7.96 -1.34
N LEU A 253 -15.33 -9.12 -1.94
CA LEU A 253 -14.77 -9.52 -3.22
C LEU A 253 -15.24 -8.57 -4.33
N SER A 254 -16.53 -8.25 -4.38
CA SER A 254 -17.10 -7.28 -5.31
C SER A 254 -16.45 -5.90 -5.17
N LEU A 255 -16.25 -5.42 -3.94
CA LEU A 255 -15.55 -4.17 -3.67
C LEU A 255 -14.07 -4.23 -4.07
N LEU A 256 -13.40 -5.34 -3.80
CA LEU A 256 -11.97 -5.51 -4.06
C LEU A 256 -11.66 -5.39 -5.56
N THR A 257 -12.37 -6.10 -6.41
CA THR A 257 -12.10 -6.16 -7.84
C THR A 257 -12.52 -4.90 -8.60
N ARG A 258 -13.66 -4.31 -8.22
CA ARG A 258 -14.19 -3.10 -8.87
C ARG A 258 -13.45 -1.83 -8.48
N SER A 259 -12.93 -1.74 -7.25
CA SER A 259 -12.49 -0.44 -6.68
C SER A 259 -11.27 0.15 -7.34
N ALA A 260 -10.29 -0.63 -7.77
CA ALA A 260 -9.07 -0.10 -8.37
C ALA A 260 -8.94 -0.40 -9.86
N THR A 261 -9.27 -1.61 -10.28
CA THR A 261 -9.07 -2.06 -11.66
C THR A 261 -10.32 -1.96 -12.52
N GLY A 262 -11.48 -1.71 -11.91
CA GLY A 262 -12.76 -1.67 -12.61
C GLY A 262 -13.16 -3.03 -13.19
N GLN A 263 -12.73 -4.13 -12.57
CA GLN A 263 -13.13 -5.48 -12.95
C GLN A 263 -14.43 -5.85 -12.25
N ALA A 264 -15.47 -6.19 -13.01
CA ALA A 264 -16.74 -6.61 -12.42
C ALA A 264 -16.59 -7.88 -11.57
N ILE A 265 -15.74 -8.82 -12.02
CA ILE A 265 -15.39 -10.07 -11.33
C ILE A 265 -13.90 -10.35 -11.47
N THR A 266 -13.35 -11.19 -10.58
CA THR A 266 -12.01 -11.76 -10.74
C THR A 266 -12.04 -12.97 -11.67
N THR A 267 -10.92 -13.31 -12.31
CA THR A 267 -10.81 -14.52 -13.13
C THR A 267 -10.84 -15.78 -12.27
N TYR A 268 -10.11 -15.76 -11.15
CA TYR A 268 -10.04 -16.88 -10.21
C TYR A 268 -10.27 -16.41 -8.79
N PHE A 269 -11.05 -17.18 -8.07
CA PHE A 269 -11.23 -17.06 -6.63
C PHE A 269 -10.96 -18.43 -6.01
N ASN A 270 -9.81 -18.57 -5.36
CA ASN A 270 -9.39 -19.83 -4.77
C ASN A 270 -9.78 -19.86 -3.30
N MET A 271 -10.39 -20.96 -2.87
CA MET A 271 -10.76 -21.25 -1.50
C MET A 271 -10.00 -22.48 -1.03
N ILE A 272 -9.10 -22.31 -0.08
CA ILE A 272 -8.20 -23.35 0.42
C ILE A 272 -8.66 -23.69 1.83
N THR A 273 -9.13 -24.93 2.04
CA THR A 273 -9.67 -25.38 3.31
C THR A 273 -8.86 -26.48 3.99
N SER A 274 -8.06 -27.22 3.21
CA SER A 274 -7.29 -28.36 3.74
C SER A 274 -6.10 -28.66 2.86
N PRO A 275 -5.10 -29.41 3.35
CA PRO A 275 -4.16 -30.11 2.49
C PRO A 275 -4.89 -31.19 1.68
N ARG A 276 -4.22 -31.75 0.68
CA ARG A 276 -4.71 -32.82 -0.17
C ARG A 276 -5.14 -34.04 0.63
N LYS A 277 -6.36 -34.51 0.38
CA LYS A 277 -6.86 -35.76 0.97
C LYS A 277 -6.33 -36.97 0.18
N SER A 278 -6.34 -38.14 0.81
CA SER A 278 -5.78 -39.38 0.23
C SER A 278 -6.42 -39.80 -1.10
N VAL A 279 -7.64 -39.38 -1.38
CA VAL A 279 -8.36 -39.69 -2.63
C VAL A 279 -8.17 -38.63 -3.73
N GLU A 280 -7.55 -37.51 -3.41
CA GLU A 280 -7.33 -36.41 -4.34
C GLU A 280 -6.00 -36.56 -5.07
N LYS A 281 -5.97 -36.16 -6.35
CA LYS A 281 -4.78 -36.27 -7.20
C LYS A 281 -3.85 -35.07 -7.08
N ASP A 282 -4.42 -33.91 -6.84
CA ASP A 282 -3.74 -32.61 -6.85
C ASP A 282 -3.81 -31.93 -5.48
N GLY A 283 -2.92 -30.99 -5.24
CA GLY A 283 -2.84 -30.18 -4.03
C GLY A 283 -1.62 -30.52 -3.17
N PRO A 284 -1.26 -29.61 -2.25
CA PRO A 284 -0.12 -29.80 -1.36
C PRO A 284 -0.41 -30.89 -0.32
N LEU A 285 0.65 -31.59 0.08
CA LEU A 285 0.60 -32.61 1.17
C LEU A 285 0.47 -31.95 2.53
N GLU A 286 1.08 -30.76 2.67
CA GLU A 286 1.02 -29.97 3.89
C GLU A 286 0.67 -28.51 3.54
N VAL A 287 -0.20 -27.93 4.38
CA VAL A 287 -0.57 -26.51 4.30
C VAL A 287 -0.29 -25.87 5.66
N HIS A 288 0.46 -24.78 5.63
CA HIS A 288 0.77 -23.97 6.79
C HIS A 288 0.15 -22.59 6.65
N LEU A 289 -0.38 -22.06 7.74
CA LEU A 289 -0.88 -20.70 7.86
C LEU A 289 -0.04 -19.94 8.89
N ILE A 290 0.64 -18.87 8.47
CA ILE A 290 1.36 -17.97 9.36
C ILE A 290 0.52 -16.71 9.60
N LEU A 291 0.12 -16.51 10.85
CA LEU A 291 -0.61 -15.34 11.33
C LEU A 291 0.40 -14.31 11.85
N LEU A 292 0.56 -13.21 11.13
CA LEU A 292 1.54 -12.17 11.46
C LEU A 292 0.88 -10.99 12.16
N ASP A 293 1.33 -10.66 13.37
CA ASP A 293 0.94 -9.42 14.06
C ASP A 293 1.68 -8.19 13.50
N ASN A 294 2.95 -8.11 13.66
CA ASN A 294 3.82 -7.00 13.25
C ASN A 294 3.22 -5.61 13.60
N GLY A 295 2.73 -5.47 14.84
CA GLY A 295 2.15 -4.25 15.38
C GLY A 295 0.67 -4.02 15.06
N ARG A 296 -0.04 -4.99 14.47
CA ARG A 296 -1.48 -4.89 14.19
C ARG A 296 -2.31 -4.91 15.46
N SER A 297 -1.93 -5.68 16.46
CA SER A 297 -2.55 -5.67 17.81
C SER A 297 -2.45 -4.29 18.46
N ARG A 298 -1.29 -3.63 18.34
CA ARG A 298 -1.10 -2.24 18.81
C ARG A 298 -1.99 -1.26 18.06
N MET A 299 -2.13 -1.38 16.73
CA MET A 299 -3.09 -0.57 15.96
C MET A 299 -4.53 -0.83 16.40
N HIS A 300 -4.86 -2.10 16.64
CA HIS A 300 -6.19 -2.52 17.06
C HIS A 300 -6.59 -1.94 18.43
N SER A 301 -5.64 -1.72 19.34
CA SER A 301 -5.90 -1.16 20.67
C SER A 301 -6.23 0.34 20.68
N ASP A 302 -5.90 1.08 19.62
CA ASP A 302 -6.23 2.51 19.49
C ASP A 302 -7.52 2.69 18.68
N GLU A 303 -8.44 3.48 19.19
CA GLU A 303 -9.79 3.64 18.64
C GLU A 303 -9.81 4.20 17.21
N LEU A 304 -8.92 5.15 16.88
CA LEU A 304 -8.80 5.75 15.54
C LEU A 304 -7.85 4.96 14.65
N LEU A 305 -6.70 4.54 15.18
CA LEU A 305 -5.66 3.86 14.38
C LEU A 305 -6.11 2.46 13.94
N ARG A 306 -7.00 1.81 14.69
CA ARG A 306 -7.64 0.53 14.34
C ARG A 306 -8.27 0.56 12.95
N ASP A 307 -8.83 1.69 12.52
CA ASP A 307 -9.47 1.81 11.22
C ASP A 307 -8.51 1.62 10.04
N THR A 308 -7.20 1.72 10.27
CA THR A 308 -6.18 1.33 9.28
C THR A 308 -6.30 -0.15 8.90
N LEU A 309 -6.71 -1.00 9.83
CA LEU A 309 -6.86 -2.45 9.67
C LEU A 309 -8.11 -2.86 8.88
N LEU A 310 -9.06 -1.95 8.65
CA LEU A 310 -10.20 -2.19 7.75
C LEU A 310 -9.74 -2.49 6.31
N CYS A 311 -8.52 -2.08 5.94
CA CYS A 311 -8.02 -2.09 4.57
C CYS A 311 -8.03 -3.49 3.93
N ILE A 312 -8.75 -3.61 2.80
CA ILE A 312 -8.79 -4.83 1.97
C ILE A 312 -7.69 -4.88 0.89
N ARG A 313 -6.76 -3.92 0.88
CA ARG A 313 -5.64 -3.83 -0.08
C ARG A 313 -6.04 -3.68 -1.55
N CYS A 314 -7.19 -3.06 -1.84
CA CYS A 314 -7.69 -2.89 -3.21
C CYS A 314 -6.85 -1.92 -4.08
N GLY A 315 -6.11 -0.96 -3.49
CA GLY A 315 -5.29 0.00 -4.25
C GLY A 315 -6.03 1.26 -4.75
N ALA A 316 -7.34 1.37 -4.62
CA ALA A 316 -8.13 2.48 -5.16
C ALA A 316 -7.66 3.87 -4.70
N CYS A 317 -7.28 3.99 -3.42
CA CYS A 317 -6.78 5.25 -2.87
C CYS A 317 -5.49 5.75 -3.56
N MET A 318 -4.68 4.85 -4.11
CA MET A 318 -3.45 5.19 -4.84
C MET A 318 -3.78 5.82 -6.18
N ASN A 319 -4.74 5.26 -6.92
CA ASN A 319 -5.17 5.75 -8.23
C ASN A 319 -5.68 7.20 -8.18
N HIS A 320 -6.29 7.60 -7.07
CA HIS A 320 -6.89 8.93 -6.88
C HIS A 320 -6.00 9.92 -6.12
N CYS A 321 -4.81 9.49 -5.67
CA CYS A 321 -3.94 10.35 -4.87
C CYS A 321 -3.12 11.32 -5.75
N PRO A 322 -3.29 12.65 -5.62
CA PRO A 322 -2.55 13.62 -6.43
C PRO A 322 -1.04 13.62 -6.14
N VAL A 323 -0.60 13.12 -5.01
CA VAL A 323 0.82 12.96 -4.69
C VAL A 323 1.35 11.71 -5.37
N TYR A 324 0.74 10.56 -5.10
CA TYR A 324 1.18 9.27 -5.62
C TYR A 324 1.23 9.22 -7.16
N THR A 325 0.21 9.75 -7.84
CA THR A 325 0.15 9.79 -9.31
C THR A 325 1.26 10.62 -9.96
N ARG A 326 1.97 11.42 -9.19
CA ARG A 326 3.07 12.27 -9.68
C ARG A 326 4.46 11.71 -9.39
N ILE A 327 4.63 11.00 -8.26
CA ILE A 327 5.96 10.55 -7.82
C ILE A 327 6.13 9.03 -7.88
N GLY A 328 5.03 8.28 -8.10
CA GLY A 328 5.07 6.81 -8.11
C GLY A 328 5.31 6.19 -6.75
N GLY A 329 5.46 4.87 -6.72
CA GLY A 329 5.65 4.11 -5.48
C GLY A 329 7.08 4.13 -4.96
N HIS A 330 8.07 4.09 -5.84
CA HIS A 330 9.48 3.99 -5.47
C HIS A 330 9.95 5.14 -4.56
N ALA A 331 9.41 6.35 -4.77
CA ALA A 331 9.74 7.51 -3.93
C ALA A 331 9.40 7.29 -2.45
N TYR A 332 8.43 6.42 -2.13
CA TYR A 332 8.06 6.10 -0.76
C TYR A 332 9.08 5.19 -0.07
N SER A 333 9.86 4.43 -0.81
CA SER A 333 10.83 3.44 -0.31
C SER A 333 10.22 2.49 0.73
N ALA A 334 8.96 2.15 0.60
CA ALA A 334 8.19 1.33 1.53
C ALA A 334 7.33 0.32 0.77
N THR A 335 7.10 -0.84 1.37
CA THR A 335 6.25 -1.91 0.83
C THR A 335 4.85 -1.41 0.48
N TYR A 336 4.30 -0.53 1.31
CA TYR A 336 2.99 0.08 1.10
C TYR A 336 3.16 1.54 0.69
N PRO A 337 3.08 1.89 -0.61
CA PRO A 337 3.09 3.28 -1.06
C PRO A 337 1.69 3.90 -1.05
N GLY A 338 1.62 5.20 -1.37
CA GLY A 338 0.35 5.92 -1.50
C GLY A 338 -0.38 6.18 -0.17
N PRO A 339 -1.67 6.54 -0.20
CA PRO A 339 -2.40 6.96 1.00
C PRO A 339 -2.47 5.93 2.10
N ILE A 340 -2.72 4.65 1.77
CA ILE A 340 -2.74 3.60 2.77
C ILE A 340 -1.35 3.38 3.40
N GLY A 341 -0.28 3.46 2.62
CA GLY A 341 1.08 3.34 3.13
C GLY A 341 1.49 4.49 4.04
N LYS A 342 0.98 5.69 3.78
CA LYS A 342 1.24 6.88 4.62
C LYS A 342 0.68 6.74 6.04
N ILE A 343 -0.36 5.93 6.23
CA ILE A 343 -0.92 5.65 7.54
C ILE A 343 -0.44 4.31 8.12
N LEU A 344 -0.26 3.29 7.30
CA LEU A 344 0.13 1.95 7.75
C LEU A 344 1.63 1.85 8.08
N THR A 345 2.50 2.31 7.20
CA THR A 345 3.95 2.15 7.36
C THR A 345 4.49 2.81 8.64
N PRO A 346 4.08 4.05 9.03
CA PRO A 346 4.49 4.63 10.31
C PRO A 346 4.03 3.85 11.55
N GLN A 347 2.92 3.11 11.43
CA GLN A 347 2.39 2.31 12.52
C GLN A 347 3.09 0.94 12.64
N ILE A 348 3.54 0.36 11.52
CA ILE A 348 4.32 -0.89 11.51
C ILE A 348 5.77 -0.64 11.93
N LYS A 349 6.43 0.32 11.29
CA LYS A 349 7.86 0.59 11.54
C LYS A 349 8.07 1.46 12.78
N SER A 350 7.82 2.72 12.70
CA SER A 350 7.71 3.71 13.79
C SER A 350 7.47 5.10 13.21
N LEU A 351 7.00 6.04 14.03
CA LEU A 351 6.92 7.45 13.65
C LEU A 351 8.30 8.09 13.45
N HIS A 352 9.33 7.56 14.10
CA HIS A 352 10.70 8.04 13.92
C HIS A 352 11.23 7.72 12.52
N GLU A 353 11.05 6.49 12.06
CA GLU A 353 11.54 6.04 10.75
C GLU A 353 10.66 6.52 9.59
N ALA A 354 9.35 6.35 9.72
CA ALA A 354 8.40 6.48 8.61
C ALA A 354 7.40 7.63 8.77
N GLY A 355 7.42 8.38 9.87
CA GLY A 355 6.47 9.46 10.13
C GLY A 355 6.49 10.60 9.11
N HIS A 356 7.57 10.74 8.32
CA HIS A 356 7.66 11.68 7.21
C HIS A 356 6.70 11.33 6.06
N LEU A 357 6.29 10.07 5.94
CA LEU A 357 5.32 9.65 4.92
C LEU A 357 3.93 10.25 5.17
N ALA A 358 3.54 10.45 6.43
CA ALA A 358 2.29 11.11 6.77
C ALA A 358 2.23 12.57 6.28
N ASP A 359 3.40 13.23 6.17
CA ASP A 359 3.48 14.61 5.65
C ASP A 359 3.27 14.68 4.12
N ALA A 360 3.44 13.59 3.41
CA ALA A 360 3.33 13.51 1.94
C ALA A 360 1.86 13.49 1.47
N SER A 361 1.00 14.29 2.08
CA SER A 361 -0.43 14.38 1.74
C SER A 361 -0.91 15.83 1.68
N SER A 362 -1.73 16.13 0.66
CA SER A 362 -2.44 17.40 0.53
C SER A 362 -3.73 17.47 1.37
N LEU A 363 -4.12 16.37 2.03
CA LEU A 363 -5.37 16.25 2.79
C LEU A 363 -6.63 16.57 1.96
N CYS A 364 -6.61 16.32 0.64
CA CYS A 364 -7.72 16.65 -0.27
C CYS A 364 -8.95 15.73 -0.12
N GLY A 365 -8.89 14.66 0.67
CA GLY A 365 -10.01 13.75 0.91
C GLY A 365 -10.24 12.67 -0.16
N ALA A 366 -9.70 12.78 -1.37
CA ALA A 366 -9.98 11.85 -2.47
C ALA A 366 -9.77 10.36 -2.11
N CYS A 367 -8.79 10.05 -1.26
CA CYS A 367 -8.55 8.68 -0.79
C CYS A 367 -9.63 8.17 0.17
N VAL A 368 -10.30 9.04 0.91
CA VAL A 368 -11.43 8.70 1.79
C VAL A 368 -12.69 8.45 0.95
N GLU A 369 -12.94 9.32 -0.02
CA GLU A 369 -14.11 9.22 -0.91
C GLU A 369 -14.13 7.91 -1.69
N VAL A 370 -12.98 7.45 -2.19
CA VAL A 370 -12.90 6.24 -3.01
C VAL A 370 -12.68 4.97 -2.20
N CYS A 371 -12.46 5.06 -0.89
CA CYS A 371 -12.19 3.90 -0.06
C CYS A 371 -13.43 2.99 0.04
N PRO A 372 -13.36 1.72 -0.42
CA PRO A 372 -14.51 0.83 -0.41
C PRO A 372 -14.95 0.37 0.98
N VAL A 373 -14.10 0.58 1.99
CA VAL A 373 -14.38 0.24 3.40
C VAL A 373 -14.31 1.47 4.31
N LYS A 374 -14.42 2.66 3.73
CA LYS A 374 -14.61 3.96 4.42
C LYS A 374 -13.55 4.28 5.49
N ILE A 375 -12.25 3.95 5.25
CA ILE A 375 -11.17 4.31 6.18
C ILE A 375 -11.02 5.82 6.25
N PRO A 376 -11.01 6.45 7.45
CA PRO A 376 -10.83 7.88 7.63
C PRO A 376 -9.35 8.28 7.49
N ILE A 377 -8.77 8.06 6.29
CA ILE A 377 -7.34 8.21 6.03
C ILE A 377 -6.82 9.60 6.40
N THR A 378 -7.60 10.65 6.14
CA THR A 378 -7.20 12.04 6.46
C THR A 378 -7.12 12.29 7.95
N ASP A 379 -8.02 11.73 8.75
CA ASP A 379 -8.05 11.90 10.19
C ASP A 379 -6.89 11.14 10.85
N ILE A 380 -6.64 9.92 10.37
CA ILE A 380 -5.47 9.14 10.79
C ILE A 380 -4.15 9.86 10.43
N LEU A 381 -4.06 10.49 9.24
CA LEU A 381 -2.89 11.29 8.87
C LEU A 381 -2.68 12.48 9.81
N LEU A 382 -3.75 13.18 10.20
CA LEU A 382 -3.67 14.29 11.15
C LEU A 382 -3.21 13.80 12.53
N ARG A 383 -3.73 12.66 13.00
CA ARG A 383 -3.31 12.03 14.25
C ARG A 383 -1.82 11.67 14.22
N LEU A 384 -1.35 10.98 13.18
CA LEU A 384 0.06 10.60 13.05
C LEU A 384 0.99 11.82 12.97
N ARG A 385 0.57 12.90 12.30
CA ARG A 385 1.32 14.17 12.28
C ARG A 385 1.40 14.81 13.66
N HIS A 386 0.30 14.78 14.42
CA HIS A 386 0.26 15.26 15.81
C HIS A 386 1.20 14.43 16.69
N ASP A 387 1.06 13.11 16.67
CA ASP A 387 1.87 12.20 17.48
C ASP A 387 3.37 12.32 17.16
N LYS A 388 3.71 12.48 15.88
CA LYS A 388 5.08 12.75 15.44
C LYS A 388 5.62 14.08 16.01
N ALA A 389 4.79 15.13 16.07
CA ALA A 389 5.19 16.42 16.62
C ALA A 389 5.40 16.35 18.13
N ASP A 390 4.56 15.61 18.83
CA ASP A 390 4.67 15.40 20.28
C ASP A 390 5.87 14.52 20.65
N ASN A 391 6.11 13.44 19.90
CA ASN A 391 7.30 12.60 20.10
C ASN A 391 8.61 13.37 19.89
N LYS A 392 8.65 14.36 18.99
CA LYS A 392 9.83 15.22 18.81
C LYS A 392 10.16 16.05 20.07
N ARG A 393 9.18 16.31 20.94
CA ARG A 393 9.40 17.03 22.21
C ARG A 393 10.12 16.18 23.26
N ASN A 394 10.08 14.85 23.14
CA ASN A 394 10.59 13.89 24.11
C ASN A 394 11.93 13.24 23.70
N ILE A 395 12.49 13.55 22.53
CA ILE A 395 13.78 13.02 22.06
C ILE A 395 14.90 13.98 22.48
N PRO A 396 16.03 13.49 23.06
CA PRO A 396 17.22 14.32 23.32
C PRO A 396 17.73 14.86 21.96
N ILE A 397 17.62 16.17 21.75
CA ILE A 397 17.97 16.81 20.50
C ILE A 397 19.43 17.25 20.57
N THR A 398 20.24 16.97 19.54
CA THR A 398 21.57 17.57 19.37
C THR A 398 21.48 19.10 19.36
N GLU A 399 22.52 19.83 19.81
CA GLU A 399 22.48 21.30 19.93
C GLU A 399 21.99 22.03 18.68
N SER A 400 22.37 21.58 17.49
CA SER A 400 21.87 22.12 16.21
C SER A 400 20.38 21.88 15.98
N GLY A 401 19.84 20.77 16.47
CA GLY A 401 18.43 20.44 16.43
C GLY A 401 17.58 21.29 17.39
N VAL A 402 18.12 21.65 18.55
CA VAL A 402 17.45 22.52 19.53
C VAL A 402 17.21 23.92 18.96
N LEU A 403 18.21 24.50 18.30
CA LEU A 403 18.07 25.84 17.69
C LEU A 403 17.03 25.83 16.58
N LYS A 404 17.05 24.82 15.71
CA LYS A 404 16.07 24.66 14.61
C LYS A 404 14.64 24.50 15.16
N ALA A 405 14.45 23.69 16.18
CA ALA A 405 13.14 23.49 16.82
C ALA A 405 12.63 24.76 17.53
N LYS A 406 13.50 25.53 18.17
CA LYS A 406 13.14 26.82 18.78
C LYS A 406 12.72 27.85 17.74
N ILE A 407 13.43 27.94 16.61
CA ILE A 407 13.09 28.85 15.51
C ILE A 407 11.75 28.43 14.90
N GLU A 408 11.54 27.15 14.64
CA GLU A 408 10.28 26.62 14.12
C GLU A 408 9.12 26.92 15.07
N SER A 409 9.28 26.68 16.37
CA SER A 409 8.29 26.99 17.40
C SER A 409 7.95 28.49 17.44
N LEU A 410 8.96 29.36 17.31
CA LEU A 410 8.74 30.81 17.27
C LEU A 410 7.97 31.22 16.01
N ILE A 411 8.30 30.66 14.87
CA ILE A 411 7.58 30.91 13.60
C ILE A 411 6.11 30.54 13.75
N TRP A 412 5.81 29.37 14.31
CA TRP A 412 4.43 28.91 14.50
C TRP A 412 3.67 29.76 15.54
N LYS A 413 4.33 30.21 16.62
CA LYS A 413 3.72 31.14 17.57
C LYS A 413 3.38 32.48 16.91
N CYS A 414 4.31 33.05 16.14
CA CYS A 414 4.06 34.29 15.40
C CYS A 414 2.95 34.12 14.37
N TRP A 415 2.94 32.98 13.66
CA TRP A 415 1.88 32.66 12.71
C TRP A 415 0.51 32.58 13.41
N GLY A 416 0.42 31.82 14.51
CA GLY A 416 -0.80 31.70 15.31
C GLY A 416 -1.30 33.05 15.81
N MET A 417 -0.40 33.91 16.32
CA MET A 417 -0.72 35.24 16.81
C MET A 417 -1.33 36.12 15.70
N VAL A 418 -0.74 36.08 14.50
CA VAL A 418 -1.24 36.84 13.34
C VAL A 418 -2.59 36.34 12.90
N TYR A 419 -2.83 35.04 12.86
CA TYR A 419 -4.10 34.46 12.38
C TYR A 419 -5.20 34.46 13.45
N ALA A 420 -4.86 34.51 14.74
CA ALA A 420 -5.84 34.66 15.81
C ALA A 420 -6.29 36.07 16.06
N ASN A 421 -5.58 37.08 15.53
CA ASN A 421 -5.91 38.48 15.71
C ASN A 421 -6.44 39.07 14.39
N PRO A 422 -7.73 39.52 14.32
CA PRO A 422 -8.33 40.06 13.10
C PRO A 422 -7.58 41.26 12.50
N ILE A 423 -7.09 42.18 13.33
CA ILE A 423 -6.37 43.36 12.90
C ILE A 423 -5.02 42.97 12.25
N LEU A 424 -4.26 42.11 12.91
CA LEU A 424 -2.98 41.65 12.38
C LEU A 424 -3.17 40.86 11.08
N TYR A 425 -4.21 40.03 11.01
CA TYR A 425 -4.57 39.31 9.80
C TYR A 425 -4.93 40.22 8.63
N GLN A 426 -5.78 41.23 8.86
CA GLN A 426 -6.15 42.21 7.84
C GLN A 426 -4.93 42.98 7.35
N LEU A 427 -4.09 43.49 8.25
CA LEU A 427 -2.87 44.22 7.91
C LEU A 427 -1.90 43.37 7.08
N LYS A 428 -1.70 42.11 7.47
CA LYS A 428 -0.85 41.16 6.73
C LYS A 428 -1.44 40.87 5.35
N SER A 429 -2.73 40.60 5.26
CA SER A 429 -3.41 40.27 4.00
C SER A 429 -3.35 41.48 3.04
N TYR A 430 -3.53 42.68 3.54
CA TYR A 430 -3.38 43.92 2.76
C TYR A 430 -1.96 44.10 2.24
N LYS A 431 -0.94 43.96 3.09
CA LYS A 431 0.47 44.05 2.68
C LYS A 431 0.80 42.98 1.62
N LEU A 432 0.34 41.74 1.84
CA LEU A 432 0.61 40.64 0.93
C LEU A 432 -0.04 40.84 -0.46
N SER A 433 -1.24 41.43 -0.52
CA SER A 433 -1.89 41.77 -1.78
C SER A 433 -1.12 42.84 -2.59
N LYS A 434 -0.37 43.71 -1.92
CA LYS A 434 0.39 44.80 -2.59
C LYS A 434 1.81 44.35 -2.99
N VAL A 435 2.50 43.60 -2.14
CA VAL A 435 3.93 43.30 -2.28
C VAL A 435 4.20 41.85 -2.64
N GLY A 436 3.26 40.93 -2.39
CA GLY A 436 3.47 39.50 -2.53
C GLY A 436 3.92 39.02 -3.91
N ASN A 437 3.41 39.67 -4.96
CA ASN A 437 3.80 39.34 -6.33
C ASN A 437 5.24 39.77 -6.68
N TYR A 438 5.83 40.70 -5.95
CA TYR A 438 7.19 41.20 -6.14
C TYR A 438 8.22 40.40 -5.29
N MET A 439 7.77 39.49 -4.39
CA MET A 439 8.69 38.70 -3.59
C MET A 439 9.54 37.82 -4.49
N PRO A 440 10.87 37.83 -4.33
CA PRO A 440 11.76 37.02 -5.15
C PRO A 440 11.67 35.53 -4.80
N GLU A 441 11.77 34.65 -5.80
CA GLU A 441 11.63 33.21 -5.64
C GLU A 441 12.74 32.55 -4.80
N TRP A 442 13.89 33.22 -4.68
CA TRP A 442 15.02 32.73 -3.88
C TRP A 442 14.82 32.82 -2.36
N LEU A 443 13.78 33.53 -1.88
CA LEU A 443 13.47 33.59 -0.45
C LEU A 443 13.28 32.16 0.11
N PRO A 444 13.84 31.84 1.28
CA PRO A 444 13.87 30.47 1.80
C PRO A 444 12.51 29.76 1.82
N LEU A 445 11.45 30.48 2.21
CA LEU A 445 10.09 29.93 2.23
C LEU A 445 9.51 29.71 0.82
N LEU A 446 9.79 30.62 -0.13
CA LEU A 446 9.31 30.51 -1.51
C LEU A 446 10.16 29.53 -2.33
N ARG A 447 11.47 29.49 -2.14
CA ARG A 447 12.38 28.60 -2.85
C ARG A 447 11.97 27.15 -2.74
N ASN A 448 11.64 26.69 -1.55
CA ASN A 448 11.19 25.32 -1.33
C ASN A 448 9.84 25.03 -2.00
N TRP A 449 8.95 26.04 -2.06
CA TRP A 449 7.66 25.92 -2.74
C TRP A 449 7.82 25.96 -4.27
N THR A 450 8.63 26.87 -4.79
CA THR A 450 8.78 27.12 -6.24
C THR A 450 9.74 26.15 -6.92
N SER A 451 10.46 25.30 -6.18
CA SER A 451 11.34 24.28 -6.75
C SER A 451 10.64 23.32 -7.73
N VAL A 452 9.35 23.05 -7.50
CA VAL A 452 8.52 22.13 -8.32
C VAL A 452 7.11 22.69 -8.60
N ARG A 453 6.84 23.95 -8.24
CA ARG A 453 5.52 24.60 -8.38
C ARG A 453 5.70 26.02 -8.89
N SER A 454 4.67 26.51 -9.58
CA SER A 454 4.61 27.91 -9.96
C SER A 454 4.51 28.80 -8.71
N LYS A 455 5.14 29.98 -8.78
CA LYS A 455 5.00 31.00 -7.75
C LYS A 455 3.53 31.38 -7.53
N PRO A 456 3.06 31.45 -6.28
CA PRO A 456 1.69 31.91 -6.01
C PRO A 456 1.47 33.33 -6.55
N ARG A 457 0.33 33.55 -7.19
CA ARG A 457 -0.11 34.87 -7.59
C ARG A 457 -1.08 35.41 -6.54
N PHE A 458 -0.70 36.52 -5.93
CA PHE A 458 -1.55 37.17 -4.94
C PHE A 458 -2.56 38.11 -5.63
N ALA A 459 -3.79 38.07 -5.16
CA ALA A 459 -4.83 38.97 -5.63
C ALA A 459 -4.47 40.45 -5.33
N LYS A 460 -4.89 41.38 -6.17
CA LYS A 460 -4.63 42.84 -6.00
C LYS A 460 -5.33 43.42 -4.78
N LYS A 461 -6.43 42.80 -4.34
CA LYS A 461 -7.23 43.21 -3.17
C LYS A 461 -7.21 42.05 -2.15
N SER A 462 -7.23 42.39 -0.86
CA SER A 462 -7.40 41.39 0.19
C SER A 462 -8.81 40.82 0.20
N LEU A 463 -8.99 39.63 0.79
CA LEU A 463 -10.33 39.04 0.94
C LEU A 463 -11.32 39.95 1.63
N HIS A 464 -10.89 40.68 2.67
CA HIS A 464 -11.73 41.64 3.38
C HIS A 464 -12.15 42.84 2.52
N GLN A 465 -11.24 43.31 1.64
CA GLN A 465 -11.61 44.36 0.69
C GLN A 465 -12.65 43.89 -0.31
N LEU A 466 -12.48 42.67 -0.84
CA LEU A 466 -13.46 42.10 -1.77
C LEU A 466 -14.80 41.84 -1.08
N ALA A 467 -14.80 41.31 0.13
CA ALA A 467 -16.01 41.03 0.89
C ALA A 467 -16.79 42.29 1.24
N ARG A 468 -16.11 43.44 1.53
CA ARG A 468 -16.77 44.72 1.71
C ARG A 468 -17.38 45.26 0.42
N GLU A 469 -16.66 45.17 -0.69
CA GLU A 469 -17.14 45.60 -2.00
C GLU A 469 -18.39 44.83 -2.45
N GLU A 470 -18.48 43.54 -2.07
CA GLU A 470 -19.64 42.68 -2.34
C GLU A 470 -20.75 42.79 -1.27
N GLY A 471 -20.58 43.65 -0.25
CA GLY A 471 -21.56 43.82 0.82
C GLY A 471 -21.73 42.60 1.74
N LEU A 472 -20.75 41.74 1.81
CA LEU A 472 -20.78 40.51 2.64
C LEU A 472 -20.37 40.75 4.09
N ILE A 473 -19.71 41.85 4.39
CA ILE A 473 -19.31 42.29 5.74
C ILE A 473 -19.48 43.78 5.87
N ASP A 474 -19.98 44.25 7.02
CA ASP A 474 -20.09 45.64 7.39
C ASP A 474 -18.71 46.26 7.70
N GLU A 475 -18.60 47.57 7.74
CA GLU A 475 -17.35 48.34 7.93
C GLU A 475 -16.60 48.00 9.24
#